data_1561a2025b0e7caf621b944429bb97e6
#
_entry.id   1561a2025b0e7caf621b944429bb97e6
#
_cell.length_a   1.000
_cell.length_b   1.000
_cell.length_c   1.000
_cell.angle_alpha   90.00
_cell.angle_beta   90.00
_cell.angle_gamma   90.00
#
_symmetry.space_group_name_H-M   'P 1'
#
loop_
_entity.id
_entity.type
_entity.pdbx_description
1 polymer ?
#
loop_
_entity_poly.entity_id
_entity_poly.type
_entity_poly.pdbx_seq_one_letter_code
_entity_poly.pdbx_strand_id
1 'polypeptide(L)'
;MIVHFNATVTGYFTLPHKLFTSTLPLGIYLGDFGSSLFFIVSGASLALTVPAEQNPAQFYKRRARAVYPLFWLAWFVVFSYRFVAHPGSFGGARTVTLVLTLLGLDNFAVAAGWVGTDFACVGEWFLGSILFLYLLFPLLQRGLRKRPWLTWALTLAVCIPVHLLGWDARLVAVHIPEFLFGMTFLTLAGRT
;
A
#
# COMPACT_ATOMS: atom_id res chain seq x y z
N MET A 1 1.26 -8.58 11.53
CA MET A 1 1.68 -9.92 12.00
C MET A 1 0.53 -10.81 12.44
N ILE A 2 -0.28 -10.45 13.44
CA ILE A 2 -1.36 -11.31 13.99
C ILE A 2 -2.34 -11.81 12.92
N VAL A 3 -2.75 -10.96 11.99
CA VAL A 3 -3.67 -11.32 10.91
C VAL A 3 -3.05 -12.34 9.95
N HIS A 4 -1.80 -12.14 9.56
CA HIS A 4 -1.09 -13.10 8.71
C HIS A 4 -0.81 -14.41 9.44
N PHE A 5 -0.50 -14.35 10.73
CA PHE A 5 -0.34 -15.54 11.55
C PHE A 5 -1.63 -16.34 11.62
N ASN A 6 -2.78 -15.72 11.87
CA ASN A 6 -4.08 -16.38 11.84
C ASN A 6 -4.36 -17.04 10.48
N ALA A 7 -4.08 -16.33 9.37
CA ALA A 7 -4.27 -16.87 8.03
C ALA A 7 -3.36 -18.09 7.77
N THR A 8 -2.11 -18.04 8.24
CA THR A 8 -1.18 -19.16 8.13
C THR A 8 -1.66 -20.36 8.95
N VAL A 9 -2.05 -20.13 10.20
CA VAL A 9 -2.49 -21.21 11.11
C VAL A 9 -3.77 -21.88 10.61
N THR A 10 -4.75 -21.09 10.15
CA THR A 10 -6.01 -21.67 9.62
C THR A 10 -5.84 -22.28 8.23
N GLY A 11 -4.94 -21.76 7.40
CA GLY A 11 -4.70 -22.25 6.04
C GLY A 11 -3.76 -23.43 5.96
N TYR A 12 -2.65 -23.41 6.67
CA TYR A 12 -1.61 -24.45 6.59
C TYR A 12 -1.74 -25.53 7.67
N PHE A 13 -2.19 -25.17 8.87
CA PHE A 13 -2.34 -26.12 9.97
C PHE A 13 -3.77 -26.61 10.16
N THR A 14 -4.70 -26.19 9.29
CA THR A 14 -6.11 -26.63 9.28
C THR A 14 -6.81 -26.54 10.64
N LEU A 15 -6.40 -25.58 11.47
CA LEU A 15 -7.08 -25.35 12.75
C LEU A 15 -8.46 -24.73 12.49
N PRO A 16 -9.51 -25.24 13.14
CA PRO A 16 -10.89 -24.83 12.88
C PRO A 16 -11.19 -23.39 13.32
N HIS A 17 -10.32 -22.80 14.15
CA HIS A 17 -10.53 -21.47 14.71
C HIS A 17 -9.26 -20.62 14.66
N LYS A 18 -9.45 -19.30 14.50
CA LYS A 18 -8.38 -18.30 14.64
C LYS A 18 -7.87 -18.31 16.08
N LEU A 19 -6.56 -18.35 16.27
CA LEU A 19 -5.94 -18.33 17.61
C LEU A 19 -6.03 -16.95 18.28
N PHE A 20 -6.07 -15.89 17.48
CA PHE A 20 -6.18 -14.53 17.99
C PHE A 20 -7.35 -13.82 17.33
N THR A 21 -7.95 -12.88 18.05
CA THR A 21 -8.95 -12.00 17.42
C THR A 21 -8.30 -11.15 16.32
N SER A 22 -8.97 -11.06 15.18
CA SER A 22 -8.54 -10.22 14.05
C SER A 22 -9.31 -8.92 13.97
N THR A 23 -10.21 -8.68 14.93
CA THR A 23 -11.04 -7.48 15.01
C THR A 23 -10.83 -6.77 16.34
N LEU A 24 -10.70 -5.44 16.27
CA LEU A 24 -10.73 -4.53 17.41
C LEU A 24 -12.17 -4.23 17.84
N PRO A 25 -12.38 -3.60 19.01
CA PRO A 25 -13.68 -3.04 19.37
C PRO A 25 -14.27 -2.21 18.21
N LEU A 26 -15.59 -2.17 18.09
CA LEU A 26 -16.34 -1.54 17.00
C LEU A 26 -16.21 -2.24 15.63
N GLY A 27 -15.75 -3.50 15.60
CA GLY A 27 -15.66 -4.28 14.36
C GLY A 27 -14.51 -3.89 13.42
N ILE A 28 -13.57 -3.06 13.88
CA ILE A 28 -12.43 -2.63 13.06
C ILE A 28 -11.50 -3.81 12.81
N TYR A 29 -11.23 -4.11 11.54
CA TYR A 29 -10.31 -5.17 11.18
C TYR A 29 -8.86 -4.75 11.46
N LEU A 30 -8.12 -5.60 12.17
CA LEU A 30 -6.75 -5.32 12.61
C LEU A 30 -5.76 -5.13 11.45
N GLY A 31 -6.05 -5.75 10.30
CA GLY A 31 -5.26 -5.58 9.08
C GLY A 31 -5.34 -4.16 8.55
N ASP A 32 -6.57 -3.64 8.42
CA ASP A 32 -6.83 -2.28 7.93
C ASP A 32 -6.25 -1.25 8.89
N PHE A 33 -6.48 -1.43 10.20
CA PHE A 33 -5.88 -0.56 11.21
C PHE A 33 -4.36 -0.51 11.13
N GLY A 34 -3.71 -1.67 10.93
CA GLY A 34 -2.25 -1.75 10.79
C GLY A 34 -1.74 -1.06 9.53
N SER A 35 -2.42 -1.20 8.39
CA SER A 35 -2.05 -0.53 7.14
C SER A 35 -2.28 0.98 7.23
N SER A 36 -3.38 1.43 7.83
CA SER A 36 -3.64 2.85 8.08
C SER A 36 -2.54 3.50 8.91
N LEU A 37 -2.15 2.88 10.04
CA LEU A 37 -1.03 3.36 10.85
C LEU A 37 0.26 3.44 10.04
N PHE A 38 0.53 2.44 9.20
CA PHE A 38 1.73 2.45 8.37
C PHE A 38 1.72 3.61 7.37
N PHE A 39 0.59 3.89 6.72
CA PHE A 39 0.48 5.02 5.80
C PHE A 39 0.63 6.37 6.51
N ILE A 40 0.05 6.52 7.71
CA ILE A 40 0.24 7.71 8.55
C ILE A 40 1.73 7.91 8.88
N VAL A 41 2.39 6.87 9.40
CA VAL A 41 3.82 6.94 9.76
C VAL A 41 4.71 7.20 8.55
N SER A 42 4.36 6.62 7.39
CA SER A 42 5.10 6.84 6.14
C SER A 42 4.98 8.29 5.67
N GLY A 43 3.78 8.86 5.70
CA GLY A 43 3.56 10.27 5.37
C GLY A 43 4.31 11.21 6.31
N ALA A 44 4.25 10.94 7.61
CA ALA A 44 4.97 11.67 8.65
C ALA A 44 6.49 11.62 8.45
N SER A 45 7.04 10.42 8.28
CA SER A 45 8.48 10.21 8.06
C SER A 45 9.00 10.94 6.82
N LEU A 46 8.23 10.91 5.72
CA LEU A 46 8.62 11.62 4.50
C LEU A 46 8.56 13.15 4.68
N ALA A 47 7.53 13.65 5.36
CA ALA A 47 7.42 15.08 5.63
C ALA A 47 8.59 15.61 6.47
N LEU A 48 9.14 14.78 7.39
CA LEU A 48 10.30 15.10 8.20
C LEU A 48 11.62 15.02 7.43
N THR A 49 11.78 13.99 6.60
CA THR A 49 13.10 13.63 6.06
C THR A 49 13.36 14.19 4.66
N VAL A 50 12.30 14.60 3.95
CA VAL A 50 12.40 15.06 2.56
C VAL A 50 12.26 16.59 2.49
N PRO A 51 13.33 17.33 2.14
CA PRO A 51 13.24 18.78 1.93
C PRO A 51 12.24 19.11 0.83
N ALA A 52 11.53 20.24 0.98
CA ALA A 52 10.52 20.66 0.01
C ALA A 52 11.10 21.04 -1.35
N GLU A 53 12.33 21.49 -1.35
CA GLU A 53 13.08 21.92 -2.53
C GLU A 53 13.77 20.73 -3.23
N GLN A 54 13.61 19.51 -2.69
CA GLN A 54 14.22 18.32 -3.29
C GLN A 54 13.68 18.07 -4.70
N ASN A 55 14.58 17.81 -5.63
CA ASN A 55 14.22 17.42 -7.00
C ASN A 55 13.39 16.11 -6.97
N PRO A 56 12.17 16.11 -7.53
CA PRO A 56 11.31 14.93 -7.54
C PRO A 56 11.98 13.69 -8.17
N ALA A 57 12.77 13.87 -9.22
CA ALA A 57 13.45 12.73 -9.86
C ALA A 57 14.46 12.06 -8.91
N GLN A 58 15.19 12.84 -8.11
CA GLN A 58 16.09 12.30 -7.09
C GLN A 58 15.30 11.59 -5.98
N PHE A 59 14.17 12.15 -5.58
CA PHE A 59 13.27 11.52 -4.61
C PHE A 59 12.81 10.15 -5.11
N TYR A 60 12.25 10.07 -6.31
CA TYR A 60 11.77 8.80 -6.88
C TYR A 60 12.88 7.77 -7.04
N LYS A 61 14.05 8.19 -7.51
CA LYS A 61 15.22 7.29 -7.63
C LYS A 61 15.65 6.72 -6.28
N ARG A 62 15.65 7.54 -5.22
CA ARG A 62 15.97 7.06 -3.86
C ARG A 62 14.93 6.07 -3.36
N ARG A 63 13.62 6.34 -3.56
CA ARG A 63 12.53 5.44 -3.13
C ARG A 63 12.57 4.13 -3.90
N ALA A 64 12.73 4.16 -5.21
CA ALA A 64 12.85 2.95 -6.02
C ALA A 64 14.02 2.07 -5.54
N ARG A 65 15.19 2.66 -5.31
CA ARG A 65 16.35 1.92 -4.81
C ARG A 65 16.17 1.36 -3.40
N ALA A 66 15.37 1.99 -2.56
CA ALA A 66 15.11 1.52 -1.21
C ALA A 66 14.09 0.36 -1.19
N VAL A 67 13.13 0.35 -2.09
CA VAL A 67 11.98 -0.56 -2.06
C VAL A 67 12.20 -1.78 -2.97
N TYR A 68 12.52 -1.55 -4.25
CA TYR A 68 12.51 -2.62 -5.24
C TYR A 68 13.52 -3.76 -5.02
N PRO A 69 14.77 -3.53 -4.59
CA PRO A 69 15.72 -4.64 -4.45
C PRO A 69 15.25 -5.68 -3.43
N LEU A 70 14.75 -5.23 -2.28
CA LEU A 70 14.24 -6.13 -1.24
C LEU A 70 12.93 -6.81 -1.68
N PHE A 71 12.05 -6.05 -2.34
CA PHE A 71 10.81 -6.58 -2.88
C PHE A 71 11.09 -7.69 -3.92
N TRP A 72 11.94 -7.43 -4.89
CA TRP A 72 12.26 -8.42 -5.93
C TRP A 72 12.95 -9.66 -5.37
N LEU A 73 13.80 -9.48 -4.36
CA LEU A 73 14.43 -10.63 -3.68
C LEU A 73 13.38 -11.48 -2.98
N ALA A 74 12.50 -10.87 -2.19
CA ALA A 74 11.44 -11.57 -1.48
C ALA A 74 10.46 -12.25 -2.46
N TRP A 75 10.05 -11.51 -3.49
CA TRP A 75 9.17 -12.04 -4.52
C TRP A 75 9.79 -13.22 -5.25
N PHE A 76 11.04 -13.12 -5.69
CA PHE A 76 11.73 -14.18 -6.40
C PHE A 76 11.86 -15.47 -5.57
N VAL A 77 12.17 -15.34 -4.29
CA VAL A 77 12.26 -16.49 -3.37
C VAL A 77 10.90 -17.18 -3.24
N VAL A 78 9.84 -16.41 -2.95
CA VAL A 78 8.49 -16.98 -2.76
C VAL A 78 7.92 -17.49 -4.08
N PHE A 79 8.12 -16.79 -5.18
CA PHE A 79 7.72 -17.23 -6.52
C PHE A 79 8.39 -18.56 -6.89
N SER A 80 9.70 -18.67 -6.72
CA SER A 80 10.45 -19.89 -7.04
C SER A 80 9.98 -21.07 -6.18
N TYR A 81 9.76 -20.83 -4.88
CA TYR A 81 9.19 -21.85 -4.00
C TYR A 81 7.80 -22.31 -4.48
N ARG A 82 6.91 -21.40 -4.74
CA ARG A 82 5.54 -21.73 -5.20
C ARG A 82 5.55 -22.41 -6.56
N PHE A 83 6.41 -21.99 -7.47
CA PHE A 83 6.52 -22.59 -8.78
C PHE A 83 6.94 -24.07 -8.71
N VAL A 84 7.88 -24.40 -7.80
CA VAL A 84 8.39 -25.76 -7.62
C VAL A 84 7.48 -26.62 -6.75
N ALA A 85 7.05 -26.09 -5.59
CA ALA A 85 6.30 -26.86 -4.60
C ALA A 85 4.81 -27.01 -4.96
N HIS A 86 4.24 -26.07 -5.74
CA HIS A 86 2.84 -26.06 -6.13
C HIS A 86 2.70 -25.78 -7.64
N PRO A 87 3.05 -26.76 -8.51
CA PRO A 87 2.92 -26.61 -9.96
C PRO A 87 1.49 -26.22 -10.33
N GLY A 88 1.36 -25.20 -11.18
CA GLY A 88 0.04 -24.68 -11.58
C GLY A 88 -0.52 -23.55 -10.72
N SER A 89 0.16 -23.14 -9.63
CA SER A 89 -0.29 -22.01 -8.78
C SER A 89 -0.55 -20.71 -9.54
N PHE A 90 0.09 -20.52 -10.69
CA PHE A 90 -0.04 -19.34 -11.55
C PHE A 90 -0.77 -19.68 -12.84
N GLY A 91 -1.54 -20.78 -12.86
CA GLY A 91 -2.33 -21.21 -14.02
C GLY A 91 -3.33 -20.14 -14.44
N GLY A 92 -3.30 -19.77 -15.73
CA GLY A 92 -4.16 -18.72 -16.26
C GLY A 92 -3.62 -17.29 -16.16
N ALA A 93 -2.51 -17.06 -15.45
CA ALA A 93 -1.86 -15.75 -15.41
C ALA A 93 -1.19 -15.42 -16.76
N ARG A 94 -1.45 -14.23 -17.27
CA ARG A 94 -0.87 -13.77 -18.55
C ARG A 94 0.53 -13.21 -18.31
N THR A 95 1.46 -13.40 -19.26
CA THR A 95 2.86 -12.90 -19.14
C THR A 95 2.94 -11.40 -18.87
N VAL A 96 1.98 -10.61 -19.39
CA VAL A 96 1.92 -9.16 -19.13
C VAL A 96 1.70 -8.85 -17.65
N THR A 97 1.01 -9.73 -16.91
CA THR A 97 0.77 -9.52 -15.47
C THR A 97 2.04 -9.70 -14.65
N LEU A 98 3.02 -10.46 -15.14
CA LEU A 98 4.33 -10.56 -14.50
C LEU A 98 5.03 -9.18 -14.43
N VAL A 99 4.96 -8.41 -15.51
CA VAL A 99 5.53 -7.06 -15.53
C VAL A 99 4.81 -6.15 -14.52
N LEU A 100 3.49 -6.25 -14.44
CA LEU A 100 2.71 -5.48 -13.46
C LEU A 100 3.07 -5.87 -12.03
N THR A 101 3.21 -7.17 -11.74
CA THR A 101 3.62 -7.67 -10.43
C THR A 101 5.03 -7.18 -10.06
N LEU A 102 6.00 -7.26 -10.99
CA LEU A 102 7.35 -6.77 -10.74
C LEU A 102 7.43 -5.26 -10.53
N LEU A 103 6.47 -4.51 -11.05
CA LEU A 103 6.33 -3.08 -10.80
C LEU A 103 5.48 -2.76 -9.56
N GLY A 104 4.80 -3.76 -8.97
CA GLY A 104 3.88 -3.57 -7.85
C GLY A 104 2.56 -2.90 -8.26
N LEU A 105 2.13 -3.06 -9.51
CA LEU A 105 0.93 -2.42 -10.08
C LEU A 105 -0.19 -3.43 -10.39
N ASP A 106 0.02 -4.70 -10.14
CA ASP A 106 -0.91 -5.79 -10.39
C ASP A 106 -2.23 -5.64 -9.61
N ASN A 107 -2.15 -5.20 -8.35
CA ASN A 107 -3.33 -4.97 -7.54
C ASN A 107 -4.32 -3.97 -8.16
N PHE A 108 -3.84 -2.96 -8.89
CA PHE A 108 -4.71 -2.02 -9.60
C PHE A 108 -5.40 -2.67 -10.80
N ALA A 109 -4.70 -3.52 -11.52
CA ALA A 109 -5.26 -4.25 -12.65
C ALA A 109 -6.30 -5.28 -12.19
N VAL A 110 -6.07 -5.95 -11.06
CA VAL A 110 -7.03 -6.87 -10.44
C VAL A 110 -8.24 -6.12 -9.91
N ALA A 111 -8.04 -5.02 -9.18
CA ALA A 111 -9.13 -4.21 -8.63
C ALA A 111 -9.99 -3.56 -9.73
N ALA A 112 -9.39 -3.23 -10.88
CA ALA A 112 -10.11 -2.73 -12.06
C ALA A 112 -10.82 -3.83 -12.86
N GLY A 113 -10.66 -5.11 -12.48
CA GLY A 113 -11.22 -6.24 -13.20
C GLY A 113 -10.57 -6.53 -14.56
N TRP A 114 -9.40 -5.95 -14.84
CA TRP A 114 -8.68 -6.16 -16.11
C TRP A 114 -7.94 -7.49 -16.15
N VAL A 115 -7.64 -8.04 -15.00
CA VAL A 115 -6.88 -9.28 -14.82
C VAL A 115 -7.53 -10.13 -13.74
N GLY A 116 -7.80 -11.40 -14.06
CA GLY A 116 -8.39 -12.35 -13.10
C GLY A 116 -7.34 -13.02 -12.19
N THR A 117 -6.13 -13.24 -12.74
CA THR A 117 -5.00 -13.89 -12.03
C THR A 117 -3.70 -13.18 -12.38
N ASP A 118 -2.81 -13.10 -11.40
CA ASP A 118 -1.50 -12.47 -11.49
C ASP A 118 -0.41 -13.36 -10.89
N PHE A 119 0.80 -12.81 -10.74
CA PHE A 119 1.93 -13.48 -10.11
C PHE A 119 2.19 -12.97 -8.68
N ALA A 120 1.18 -12.41 -8.02
CA ALA A 120 1.29 -11.90 -6.67
C ALA A 120 1.65 -13.01 -5.66
N CYS A 121 2.66 -12.76 -4.83
CA CYS A 121 3.21 -13.73 -3.89
C CYS A 121 3.45 -13.18 -2.48
N VAL A 122 3.74 -11.88 -2.33
CA VAL A 122 4.29 -11.30 -1.10
C VAL A 122 3.52 -10.08 -0.57
N GLY A 123 2.29 -9.86 -1.03
CA GLY A 123 1.46 -8.73 -0.60
C GLY A 123 1.69 -7.46 -1.41
N GLU A 124 1.78 -7.61 -2.71
CA GLU A 124 2.03 -6.56 -3.72
C GLU A 124 1.02 -5.41 -3.64
N TRP A 125 -0.22 -5.66 -3.21
CA TRP A 125 -1.24 -4.62 -3.05
C TRP A 125 -0.76 -3.47 -2.15
N PHE A 126 -0.06 -3.80 -1.08
CA PHE A 126 0.50 -2.81 -0.16
C PHE A 126 1.65 -2.03 -0.80
N LEU A 127 2.50 -2.74 -1.55
CA LEU A 127 3.58 -2.12 -2.31
C LEU A 127 3.04 -1.14 -3.34
N GLY A 128 2.04 -1.55 -4.13
CA GLY A 128 1.41 -0.69 -5.13
C GLY A 128 0.83 0.58 -4.51
N SER A 129 0.14 0.43 -3.37
CA SER A 129 -0.42 1.57 -2.64
C SER A 129 0.65 2.54 -2.16
N ILE A 130 1.73 2.06 -1.55
CA ILE A 130 2.79 2.95 -1.05
C ILE A 130 3.58 3.61 -2.18
N LEU A 131 3.83 2.90 -3.28
CA LEU A 131 4.49 3.48 -4.46
C LEU A 131 3.69 4.63 -5.07
N PHE A 132 2.37 4.47 -5.15
CA PHE A 132 1.50 5.51 -5.64
C PHE A 132 1.44 6.71 -4.69
N LEU A 133 1.40 6.47 -3.37
CA LEU A 133 1.49 7.54 -2.37
C LEU A 133 2.84 8.28 -2.48
N TYR A 134 3.93 7.58 -2.75
CA TYR A 134 5.21 8.22 -3.05
C TYR A 134 5.17 9.06 -4.33
N LEU A 135 4.45 8.60 -5.35
CA LEU A 135 4.25 9.38 -6.57
C LEU A 135 3.51 10.70 -6.28
N LEU A 136 2.49 10.65 -5.43
CA LEU A 136 1.73 11.82 -5.02
C LEU A 136 2.46 12.72 -4.00
N PHE A 137 3.43 12.20 -3.25
CA PHE A 137 4.07 12.90 -2.14
C PHE A 137 4.57 14.31 -2.48
N PRO A 138 5.34 14.56 -3.57
CA PRO A 138 5.82 15.92 -3.87
C PRO A 138 4.69 16.91 -4.17
N LEU A 139 3.59 16.43 -4.73
CA LEU A 139 2.40 17.23 -5.00
C LEU A 139 1.69 17.59 -3.69
N LEU A 140 1.45 16.60 -2.85
CA LEU A 140 0.82 16.79 -1.53
C LEU A 140 1.66 17.69 -0.64
N GLN A 141 2.98 17.53 -0.62
CA GLN A 141 3.90 18.36 0.16
C GLN A 141 3.84 19.84 -0.28
N ARG A 142 3.85 20.10 -1.58
CA ARG A 142 3.70 21.46 -2.11
C ARG A 142 2.32 22.04 -1.80
N GLY A 143 1.28 21.24 -1.92
CA GLY A 143 -0.09 21.62 -1.62
C GLY A 143 -0.27 22.00 -0.15
N LEU A 144 0.20 21.17 0.78
CA LEU A 144 0.14 21.42 2.22
C LEU A 144 0.88 22.70 2.63
N ARG A 145 1.99 23.01 1.98
CA ARG A 145 2.76 24.22 2.26
C ARG A 145 2.08 25.48 1.75
N LYS A 146 1.50 25.43 0.56
CA LYS A 146 0.89 26.61 -0.09
C LYS A 146 -0.55 26.84 0.36
N ARG A 147 -1.38 25.81 0.38
CA ARG A 147 -2.84 25.87 0.62
C ARG A 147 -3.32 24.60 1.34
N PRO A 148 -3.03 24.45 2.63
CA PRO A 148 -3.31 23.19 3.36
C PRO A 148 -4.80 22.82 3.31
N TRP A 149 -5.70 23.78 3.53
CA TRP A 149 -7.13 23.55 3.48
C TRP A 149 -7.64 23.07 2.12
N LEU A 150 -7.08 23.64 1.02
CA LEU A 150 -7.46 23.22 -0.34
C LEU A 150 -6.95 21.80 -0.64
N THR A 151 -5.74 21.46 -0.18
CA THR A 151 -5.19 20.12 -0.34
C THR A 151 -6.05 19.09 0.37
N TRP A 152 -6.50 19.38 1.58
CA TRP A 152 -7.44 18.52 2.30
C TRP A 152 -8.80 18.44 1.61
N ALA A 153 -9.36 19.57 1.18
CA ALA A 153 -10.65 19.59 0.50
C ALA A 153 -10.62 18.75 -0.79
N LEU A 154 -9.58 18.89 -1.60
CA LEU A 154 -9.42 18.09 -2.83
C LEU A 154 -9.21 16.60 -2.52
N THR A 155 -8.42 16.27 -1.50
CA THR A 155 -8.23 14.88 -1.08
C THR A 155 -9.56 14.26 -0.65
N LEU A 156 -10.32 14.93 0.21
CA LEU A 156 -11.61 14.45 0.67
C LEU A 156 -12.65 14.37 -0.46
N ALA A 157 -12.63 15.33 -1.38
CA ALA A 157 -13.50 15.32 -2.56
C ALA A 157 -13.27 14.10 -3.47
N VAL A 158 -12.07 13.57 -3.50
CA VAL A 158 -11.75 12.33 -4.24
C VAL A 158 -12.08 11.09 -3.39
N CYS A 159 -11.69 11.09 -2.12
CA CYS A 159 -11.74 9.88 -1.29
C CYS A 159 -13.14 9.55 -0.77
N ILE A 160 -13.96 10.56 -0.46
CA ILE A 160 -15.33 10.35 0.03
C ILE A 160 -16.20 9.61 -1.02
N PRO A 161 -16.27 10.04 -2.29
CA PRO A 161 -17.01 9.30 -3.32
C PRO A 161 -16.50 7.86 -3.51
N VAL A 162 -15.18 7.66 -3.52
CA VAL A 162 -14.57 6.33 -3.65
C VAL A 162 -15.02 5.40 -2.53
N HIS A 163 -15.04 5.92 -1.29
CA HIS A 163 -15.49 5.17 -0.13
C HIS A 163 -17.01 4.90 -0.15
N LEU A 164 -17.81 5.90 -0.49
CA LEU A 164 -19.28 5.77 -0.57
C LEU A 164 -19.74 4.83 -1.71
N LEU A 165 -18.99 4.77 -2.81
CA LEU A 165 -19.25 3.86 -3.92
C LEU A 165 -18.77 2.42 -3.63
N GLY A 166 -18.18 2.17 -2.46
CA GLY A 166 -17.73 0.85 -2.04
C GLY A 166 -16.60 0.30 -2.92
N TRP A 167 -15.76 1.18 -3.45
CA TRP A 167 -14.61 0.74 -4.24
C TRP A 167 -13.62 -0.05 -3.39
N ASP A 168 -12.87 -0.94 -4.04
CA ASP A 168 -11.93 -1.84 -3.36
C ASP A 168 -10.96 -1.08 -2.46
N ALA A 169 -10.88 -1.50 -1.18
CA ALA A 169 -9.98 -0.92 -0.18
C ALA A 169 -8.48 -0.99 -0.58
N ARG A 170 -8.13 -1.82 -1.56
CA ARG A 170 -6.79 -1.88 -2.13
C ARG A 170 -6.47 -0.71 -3.07
N LEU A 171 -7.48 0.10 -3.43
CA LEU A 171 -7.26 1.29 -4.24
C LEU A 171 -6.66 2.40 -3.39
N VAL A 172 -5.62 3.00 -3.91
CA VAL A 172 -4.83 4.05 -3.25
C VAL A 172 -5.65 5.25 -2.78
N ALA A 173 -6.71 5.57 -3.51
CA ALA A 173 -7.57 6.70 -3.17
C ALA A 173 -8.12 6.60 -1.73
N VAL A 174 -8.28 5.40 -1.19
CA VAL A 174 -8.74 5.18 0.19
C VAL A 174 -7.67 5.58 1.20
N HIS A 175 -6.39 5.45 0.86
CA HIS A 175 -5.26 5.65 1.78
C HIS A 175 -4.59 7.04 1.70
N ILE A 176 -4.99 7.88 0.74
CA ILE A 176 -4.45 9.25 0.63
C ILE A 176 -4.71 10.08 1.89
N PRO A 177 -5.92 10.06 2.51
CA PRO A 177 -6.17 10.85 3.72
C PRO A 177 -5.28 10.47 4.90
N GLU A 178 -5.03 9.17 5.09
CA GLU A 178 -4.17 8.64 6.16
C GLU A 178 -2.73 9.13 5.99
N PHE A 179 -2.21 9.02 4.79
CA PHE A 179 -0.88 9.49 4.44
C PHE A 179 -0.76 11.01 4.59
N LEU A 180 -1.76 11.76 4.11
CA LEU A 180 -1.83 13.21 4.22
C LEU A 180 -1.94 13.65 5.69
N PHE A 181 -2.69 12.90 6.52
CA PHE A 181 -2.78 13.16 7.95
C PHE A 181 -1.40 13.10 8.62
N GLY A 182 -0.63 12.05 8.34
CA GLY A 182 0.74 11.93 8.82
C GLY A 182 1.63 13.09 8.40
N MET A 183 1.55 13.51 7.14
CA MET A 183 2.28 14.68 6.63
C MET A 183 1.87 15.98 7.34
N THR A 184 0.58 16.19 7.56
CA THR A 184 0.03 17.42 8.14
C THR A 184 0.43 17.55 9.59
N PHE A 185 0.33 16.49 10.37
CA PHE A 185 0.63 16.48 11.80
C PHE A 185 2.02 17.05 12.08
N LEU A 186 3.02 16.64 11.32
CA LEU A 186 4.39 17.11 11.51
C LEU A 186 4.67 18.48 10.87
N THR A 187 3.97 18.82 9.78
CA THR A 187 4.08 20.16 9.19
C THR A 187 3.54 21.23 10.16
N LEU A 188 2.55 20.89 10.97
CA LEU A 188 2.00 21.79 11.99
C LEU A 188 2.87 21.79 13.25
N ALA A 189 3.35 20.62 13.72
CA ALA A 189 4.21 20.52 14.89
C ALA A 189 5.58 21.21 14.71
N GLY A 190 6.10 21.27 13.49
CA GLY A 190 7.36 21.97 13.19
C GLY A 190 7.21 23.49 12.99
N ARG A 191 6.01 24.04 13.15
CA ARG A 191 5.74 25.48 13.11
C ARG A 191 5.63 26.13 14.48
N THR A 192 5.69 25.34 15.56
CA THR A 192 5.79 25.79 16.95
C THR A 192 7.25 25.81 17.40
#